data_5e3f77841700d682c8c9c9adcc500100
#
_entry.id   5e3f77841700d682c8c9c9adcc500100
#
_cell.length_a   1.000
_cell.length_b   1.000
_cell.length_c   1.000
_cell.angle_alpha   90.00
_cell.angle_beta   90.00
_cell.angle_gamma   90.00
#
_symmetry.space_group_name_H-M   'P 1'
#
loop_
_entity.id
_entity.type
_entity.pdbx_description
1 polymer ?
#
loop_
_entity_poly.entity_id
_entity_poly.type
_entity_poly.pdbx_seq_one_letter_code
_entity_poly.pdbx_strand_id
1 'polypeptide(L)'
;MRKRTLWAALAVAAISTAAWAFPWDFDMYDSPAFKAYEWKMRPMPEGSVSRPGPTDITNLYRMTADPASPEGKALQNPYTVDEAFLKKGQHTFEIYCQTCHGVGGDGGAPVADNSSGKRWLLPIPKLVGPQGRAPGRTDGQVYLTIRKGKGAMPAYSWAMTEQEMWSTVAYLRTLPGGQYVPPTETQP
;
A
#
# COMPACT_ATOMS: atom_id res chain seq x y z
N MET A 1 64.63 -23.32 26.03
CA MET A 1 63.84 -22.66 24.93
C MET A 1 62.55 -23.39 24.67
N ARG A 2 62.47 -24.68 24.45
CA ARG A 2 61.24 -25.46 24.09
C ARG A 2 60.05 -25.30 25.06
N LYS A 3 60.25 -25.19 26.35
CA LYS A 3 59.14 -25.07 27.33
C LYS A 3 58.40 -23.72 27.21
N ARG A 4 59.13 -22.61 26.99
CA ARG A 4 58.55 -21.29 26.84
C ARG A 4 57.71 -21.14 25.55
N THR A 5 58.16 -21.76 24.44
CA THR A 5 57.39 -21.77 23.19
C THR A 5 56.13 -22.62 23.29
N LEU A 6 56.18 -23.72 24.05
CA LEU A 6 55.02 -24.58 24.28
C LEU A 6 53.95 -23.86 25.13
N TRP A 7 54.35 -23.12 26.18
CA TRP A 7 53.43 -22.33 26.98
C TRP A 7 52.81 -21.15 26.19
N ALA A 8 53.59 -20.51 25.32
CA ALA A 8 53.08 -19.46 24.45
C ALA A 8 52.09 -20.01 23.44
N ALA A 9 52.33 -21.17 22.84
CA ALA A 9 51.40 -21.81 21.92
C ALA A 9 50.09 -22.23 22.61
N LEU A 10 50.16 -22.76 23.83
CA LEU A 10 48.97 -23.11 24.61
C LEU A 10 48.14 -21.86 25.01
N ALA A 11 48.81 -20.77 25.34
CA ALA A 11 48.14 -19.53 25.67
C ALA A 11 47.42 -18.94 24.44
N VAL A 12 48.04 -18.97 23.27
CA VAL A 12 47.39 -18.53 22.00
C VAL A 12 46.21 -19.42 21.65
N ALA A 13 46.35 -20.75 21.80
CA ALA A 13 45.24 -21.68 21.55
C ALA A 13 44.07 -21.47 22.53
N ALA A 14 44.35 -21.17 23.80
CA ALA A 14 43.30 -20.88 24.79
C ALA A 14 42.56 -19.54 24.49
N ILE A 15 43.28 -18.53 24.03
CA ILE A 15 42.69 -17.24 23.64
C ILE A 15 41.82 -17.40 22.39
N SER A 16 42.27 -18.19 21.43
CA SER A 16 41.48 -18.41 20.20
C SER A 16 40.19 -19.21 20.45
N THR A 17 40.17 -20.14 21.42
CA THR A 17 38.92 -20.85 21.79
C THR A 17 37.97 -19.98 22.61
N ALA A 18 38.48 -19.04 23.42
CA ALA A 18 37.65 -18.10 24.17
C ALA A 18 36.99 -17.04 23.29
N ALA A 19 37.57 -16.72 22.13
CA ALA A 19 36.99 -15.72 21.18
C ALA A 19 35.67 -16.17 20.52
N TRP A 20 35.32 -17.45 20.59
CA TRP A 20 34.08 -18.00 19.99
C TRP A 20 32.92 -18.12 21.00
N ALA A 21 33.05 -17.62 22.20
CA ALA A 21 32.11 -17.90 23.28
C ALA A 21 31.50 -16.65 23.93
N PHE A 22 31.49 -15.52 23.23
CA PHE A 22 30.84 -14.34 23.78
C PHE A 22 29.33 -14.38 23.52
N PRO A 23 28.50 -14.22 24.59
CA PRO A 23 27.06 -14.28 24.44
C PRO A 23 26.48 -13.26 23.42
N TRP A 24 27.15 -12.14 23.22
CA TRP A 24 26.71 -11.09 22.29
C TRP A 24 27.00 -11.40 20.82
N ASP A 25 27.83 -12.40 20.50
CA ASP A 25 28.07 -12.79 19.11
C ASP A 25 26.81 -13.43 18.45
N PHE A 26 25.92 -13.99 19.27
CA PHE A 26 24.66 -14.59 18.87
C PHE A 26 23.45 -13.76 19.30
N ASP A 27 23.70 -12.64 19.97
CA ASP A 27 22.62 -11.73 20.34
C ASP A 27 21.94 -11.20 19.08
N MET A 28 20.64 -11.35 19.00
CA MET A 28 19.81 -11.01 17.83
C MET A 28 20.01 -11.88 16.55
N TYR A 29 20.88 -12.87 16.55
CA TYR A 29 21.00 -13.80 15.43
C TYR A 29 19.77 -14.69 15.34
N ASP A 30 19.34 -15.24 16.47
CA ASP A 30 18.11 -16.01 16.60
C ASP A 30 17.07 -15.20 17.37
N SER A 31 16.07 -14.71 16.67
CA SER A 31 14.90 -14.07 17.28
C SER A 31 13.90 -15.13 17.72
N PRO A 32 13.25 -14.99 18.91
CA PRO A 32 12.13 -15.84 19.29
C PRO A 32 10.88 -15.61 18.42
N ALA A 33 10.92 -14.65 17.51
CA ALA A 33 9.86 -14.40 16.54
C ALA A 33 9.79 -15.52 15.48
N PHE A 34 8.59 -15.90 15.11
CA PHE A 34 8.37 -16.84 14.00
C PHE A 34 8.69 -16.14 12.68
N LYS A 35 9.76 -16.57 12.04
CA LYS A 35 10.11 -16.09 10.69
C LYS A 35 9.49 -17.00 9.64
N ALA A 36 9.19 -16.43 8.49
CA ALA A 36 8.68 -17.18 7.35
C ALA A 36 9.68 -18.27 6.95
N TYR A 37 9.18 -19.48 6.71
CA TYR A 37 9.95 -20.66 6.27
C TYR A 37 10.94 -21.27 7.29
N GLU A 38 11.09 -20.73 8.50
CA GLU A 38 11.96 -21.32 9.52
C GLU A 38 11.26 -22.38 10.38
N TRP A 39 9.98 -22.21 10.64
CA TRP A 39 9.20 -23.07 11.53
C TRP A 39 7.89 -23.54 10.89
N LYS A 40 7.40 -24.68 11.34
CA LYS A 40 6.04 -25.09 11.01
C LYS A 40 5.06 -24.08 11.58
N MET A 41 4.12 -23.64 10.74
CA MET A 41 3.01 -22.79 11.16
C MET A 41 2.28 -23.43 12.35
N ARG A 42 2.07 -22.67 13.40
CA ARG A 42 1.26 -23.15 14.53
C ARG A 42 -0.17 -23.40 14.06
N PRO A 43 -0.81 -24.48 14.52
CA PRO A 43 -2.22 -24.64 14.28
C PRO A 43 -2.97 -23.47 14.88
N MET A 44 -4.02 -23.03 14.21
CA MET A 44 -4.90 -21.99 14.74
C MET A 44 -5.53 -22.49 16.04
N PRO A 45 -5.71 -21.63 17.06
CA PRO A 45 -6.44 -22.00 18.27
C PRO A 45 -7.80 -22.56 17.91
N GLU A 46 -8.26 -23.56 18.68
CA GLU A 46 -9.58 -24.15 18.51
C GLU A 46 -10.67 -23.07 18.64
N GLY A 47 -11.64 -23.08 17.74
CA GLY A 47 -12.69 -22.05 17.68
C GLY A 47 -12.29 -20.76 16.96
N SER A 48 -11.07 -20.66 16.44
CA SER A 48 -10.66 -19.49 15.63
C SER A 48 -11.42 -19.48 14.31
N VAL A 49 -12.10 -18.36 14.06
CA VAL A 49 -12.70 -18.06 12.75
C VAL A 49 -11.80 -17.05 12.05
N SER A 50 -11.24 -17.44 10.91
CA SER A 50 -10.44 -16.51 10.11
C SER A 50 -11.35 -15.38 9.61
N ARG A 51 -11.03 -14.14 9.99
CA ARG A 51 -11.64 -12.99 9.36
C ARG A 51 -11.02 -12.83 7.98
N PRO A 52 -11.81 -12.82 6.90
CA PRO A 52 -11.25 -12.49 5.59
C PRO A 52 -10.56 -11.15 5.70
N GLY A 53 -9.36 -11.07 5.15
CA GLY A 53 -8.62 -9.80 5.04
C GLY A 53 -9.44 -8.76 4.27
N PRO A 54 -8.94 -7.53 4.15
CA PRO A 54 -9.63 -6.45 3.44
C PRO A 54 -10.02 -6.83 2.01
N THR A 55 -9.38 -7.85 1.48
CA THR A 55 -9.68 -8.38 0.14
C THR A 55 -9.87 -9.88 0.22
N ASP A 56 -11.07 -10.34 -0.03
CA ASP A 56 -11.28 -11.72 -0.45
C ASP A 56 -10.54 -11.90 -1.79
N ILE A 57 -9.47 -12.70 -1.75
CA ILE A 57 -8.63 -12.98 -2.94
C ILE A 57 -9.50 -13.56 -4.07
N THR A 58 -10.56 -14.29 -3.75
CA THR A 58 -11.52 -14.79 -4.73
C THR A 58 -12.28 -13.66 -5.43
N ASN A 59 -12.58 -12.57 -4.75
CA ASN A 59 -13.17 -11.38 -5.35
C ASN A 59 -12.15 -10.56 -6.14
N LEU A 60 -10.87 -10.64 -5.80
CA LEU A 60 -9.80 -10.00 -6.58
C LEU A 60 -9.77 -10.53 -8.02
N TYR A 61 -9.93 -11.84 -8.20
CA TYR A 61 -9.99 -12.48 -9.50
C TYR A 61 -11.37 -12.36 -10.18
N ARG A 62 -12.46 -12.24 -9.41
CA ARG A 62 -13.82 -12.11 -9.96
C ARG A 62 -14.10 -10.74 -10.57
N MET A 63 -13.53 -9.67 -10.03
CA MET A 63 -13.64 -8.33 -10.64
C MET A 63 -12.52 -8.13 -11.66
N THR A 64 -12.60 -8.85 -12.77
CA THR A 64 -11.69 -8.71 -13.90
C THR A 64 -12.01 -7.50 -14.78
N ALA A 65 -13.07 -6.76 -14.47
CA ALA A 65 -13.45 -5.59 -15.27
C ALA A 65 -12.28 -4.59 -15.35
N ASP A 66 -11.95 -4.21 -16.57
CA ASP A 66 -11.01 -3.11 -16.83
C ASP A 66 -11.71 -1.79 -16.45
N PRO A 67 -11.03 -0.83 -15.81
CA PRO A 67 -11.59 0.51 -15.60
C PRO A 67 -12.12 1.18 -16.88
N ALA A 68 -11.57 0.84 -18.03
CA ALA A 68 -12.01 1.37 -19.32
C ALA A 68 -13.19 0.61 -19.94
N SER A 69 -13.51 -0.59 -19.45
CA SER A 69 -14.61 -1.41 -19.98
C SER A 69 -15.98 -0.78 -19.72
N PRO A 70 -17.01 -1.13 -20.51
CA PRO A 70 -18.39 -0.69 -20.26
C PRO A 70 -18.87 -1.06 -18.85
N GLU A 71 -18.56 -2.27 -18.38
CA GLU A 71 -18.92 -2.77 -17.05
C GLU A 71 -18.23 -1.93 -15.95
N GLY A 72 -16.94 -1.61 -16.13
CA GLY A 72 -16.19 -0.78 -15.19
C GLY A 72 -16.74 0.65 -15.12
N LYS A 73 -17.19 1.21 -16.23
CA LYS A 73 -17.83 2.53 -16.28
C LYS A 73 -19.22 2.54 -15.65
N ALA A 74 -19.97 1.45 -15.78
CA ALA A 74 -21.32 1.31 -15.25
C ALA A 74 -21.35 1.00 -13.74
N LEU A 75 -20.21 0.65 -13.14
CA LEU A 75 -20.15 0.30 -11.73
C LEU A 75 -20.50 1.50 -10.85
N GLN A 76 -21.45 1.30 -9.95
CA GLN A 76 -21.93 2.33 -9.04
C GLN A 76 -21.58 2.00 -7.59
N ASN A 77 -21.49 3.03 -6.76
CA ASN A 77 -21.28 2.89 -5.33
C ASN A 77 -22.51 2.21 -4.69
N PRO A 78 -22.32 1.03 -4.04
CA PRO A 78 -23.44 0.34 -3.39
C PRO A 78 -23.77 0.88 -1.99
N TYR A 79 -22.99 1.83 -1.47
CA TYR A 79 -23.13 2.35 -0.11
C TYR A 79 -23.83 3.69 -0.10
N THR A 80 -24.58 3.96 0.98
CA THR A 80 -25.16 5.28 1.23
C THR A 80 -24.04 6.26 1.61
N VAL A 81 -24.03 7.41 0.94
CA VAL A 81 -23.04 8.46 1.18
C VAL A 81 -23.57 9.42 2.21
N ASP A 82 -23.16 9.21 3.45
CA ASP A 82 -23.44 10.09 4.58
C ASP A 82 -22.15 10.77 5.10
N GLU A 83 -22.26 11.60 6.11
CA GLU A 83 -21.12 12.31 6.70
C GLU A 83 -20.07 11.35 7.27
N ALA A 84 -20.50 10.25 7.90
CA ALA A 84 -19.59 9.24 8.45
C ALA A 84 -18.82 8.51 7.34
N PHE A 85 -19.50 8.21 6.24
CA PHE A 85 -18.88 7.61 5.07
C PHE A 85 -17.86 8.56 4.42
N LEU A 86 -18.16 9.84 4.32
CA LEU A 86 -17.23 10.85 3.80
C LEU A 86 -16.03 11.05 4.72
N LYS A 87 -16.20 11.09 6.03
CA LYS A 87 -15.09 11.16 7.01
C LYS A 87 -14.18 9.93 6.90
N LYS A 88 -14.76 8.74 6.73
CA LYS A 88 -14.00 7.53 6.47
C LYS A 88 -13.17 7.65 5.18
N GLY A 89 -13.79 8.16 4.11
CA GLY A 89 -13.12 8.40 2.84
C GLY A 89 -11.99 9.42 2.93
N GLN A 90 -12.20 10.50 3.68
CA GLN A 90 -11.16 11.49 3.97
C GLN A 90 -9.97 10.83 4.68
N HIS A 91 -10.22 10.12 5.76
CA HIS A 91 -9.18 9.44 6.52
C HIS A 91 -8.39 8.45 5.66
N THR A 92 -9.08 7.67 4.85
CA THR A 92 -8.45 6.71 3.95
C THR A 92 -7.63 7.41 2.86
N PHE A 93 -8.13 8.54 2.33
CA PHE A 93 -7.41 9.37 1.38
C PHE A 93 -6.11 9.94 1.97
N GLU A 94 -6.16 10.42 3.19
CA GLU A 94 -5.01 10.97 3.92
C GLU A 94 -3.92 9.91 4.13
N ILE A 95 -4.29 8.66 4.42
CA ILE A 95 -3.34 7.57 4.65
C ILE A 95 -2.70 7.09 3.34
N TYR A 96 -3.51 6.82 2.32
CA TYR A 96 -3.05 6.07 1.14
C TYR A 96 -2.82 6.93 -0.10
N CYS A 97 -3.50 8.06 -0.24
CA CYS A 97 -3.51 8.82 -1.48
C CYS A 97 -2.71 10.13 -1.40
N GLN A 98 -2.83 10.83 -0.26
CA GLN A 98 -2.26 12.15 -0.06
C GLN A 98 -0.75 12.20 -0.27
N THR A 99 -0.02 11.16 0.16
CA THR A 99 1.44 11.08 0.04
C THR A 99 1.91 11.28 -1.40
N CYS A 100 1.14 10.79 -2.37
CA CYS A 100 1.47 10.90 -3.79
C CYS A 100 0.67 11.99 -4.51
N HIS A 101 -0.61 12.17 -4.17
CA HIS A 101 -1.51 13.05 -4.89
C HIS A 101 -1.69 14.44 -4.27
N GLY A 102 -1.10 14.69 -3.09
CA GLY A 102 -1.24 15.96 -2.35
C GLY A 102 -2.51 15.99 -1.49
N VAL A 103 -2.54 16.91 -0.52
CA VAL A 103 -3.64 17.06 0.45
C VAL A 103 -4.97 17.32 -0.25
N GLY A 104 -4.97 18.15 -1.28
CA GLY A 104 -6.15 18.48 -2.08
C GLY A 104 -6.34 17.62 -3.33
N GLY A 105 -5.47 16.62 -3.57
CA GLY A 105 -5.52 15.84 -4.80
C GLY A 105 -5.01 16.60 -6.05
N ASP A 106 -4.36 17.72 -5.86
CA ASP A 106 -3.87 18.64 -6.90
C ASP A 106 -2.48 18.27 -7.45
N GLY A 107 -1.88 17.18 -6.93
CA GLY A 107 -0.56 16.70 -7.34
C GLY A 107 0.60 17.42 -6.65
N GLY A 108 0.33 18.27 -5.66
CA GLY A 108 1.35 19.02 -4.91
C GLY A 108 2.00 18.24 -3.77
N ALA A 109 2.14 16.94 -3.87
CA ALA A 109 2.76 16.13 -2.83
C ALA A 109 4.29 16.24 -2.84
N PRO A 110 4.97 16.23 -1.67
CA PRO A 110 6.42 16.28 -1.60
C PRO A 110 7.14 15.19 -2.40
N VAL A 111 6.52 14.00 -2.49
CA VAL A 111 7.06 12.86 -3.27
C VAL A 111 6.99 13.12 -4.78
N ALA A 112 6.01 13.91 -5.22
CA ALA A 112 5.82 14.30 -6.61
C ALA A 112 6.55 15.60 -6.96
N ASP A 113 6.98 16.35 -5.95
CA ASP A 113 7.61 17.65 -6.14
C ASP A 113 9.00 17.51 -6.75
N ASN A 114 9.20 18.24 -7.84
CA ASN A 114 10.45 18.29 -8.58
C ASN A 114 11.27 19.56 -8.26
N SER A 115 10.93 20.30 -7.20
CA SER A 115 11.59 21.56 -6.83
C SER A 115 13.10 21.40 -6.58
N SER A 116 13.53 20.20 -6.17
CA SER A 116 14.93 19.83 -5.97
C SER A 116 15.65 19.33 -7.23
N GLY A 117 14.99 19.30 -8.38
CA GLY A 117 15.56 18.80 -9.64
C GLY A 117 15.72 17.27 -9.70
N LYS A 118 15.38 16.56 -8.63
CA LYS A 118 15.43 15.09 -8.56
C LYS A 118 14.02 14.51 -8.62
N ARG A 119 13.65 13.98 -9.75
CA ARG A 119 12.40 13.26 -9.94
C ARG A 119 12.53 11.86 -9.35
N TRP A 120 11.95 11.63 -8.17
CA TRP A 120 12.00 10.33 -7.51
C TRP A 120 11.01 9.33 -8.11
N LEU A 121 9.92 9.81 -8.71
CA LEU A 121 8.85 8.99 -9.29
C LEU A 121 8.42 9.55 -10.65
N LEU A 122 7.71 8.74 -11.41
CA LEU A 122 7.01 9.17 -12.62
C LEU A 122 6.04 10.32 -12.28
N PRO A 123 5.71 11.21 -13.24
CA PRO A 123 4.79 12.31 -13.00
C PRO A 123 3.46 11.78 -12.47
N ILE A 124 3.16 12.15 -11.22
CA ILE A 124 1.91 11.78 -10.56
C ILE A 124 0.81 12.70 -11.09
N PRO A 125 -0.27 12.17 -11.66
CA PRO A 125 -1.33 13.00 -12.20
C PRO A 125 -2.12 13.69 -11.09
N LYS A 126 -2.56 14.90 -11.35
CA LYS A 126 -3.57 15.58 -10.55
C LYS A 126 -4.86 14.77 -10.58
N LEU A 127 -5.51 14.64 -9.43
CA LEU A 127 -6.81 13.97 -9.32
C LEU A 127 -7.96 14.94 -9.60
N VAL A 128 -7.84 16.17 -9.13
CA VAL A 128 -8.88 17.20 -9.19
C VAL A 128 -8.46 18.41 -10.01
N GLY A 129 -9.42 19.29 -10.30
CA GLY A 129 -9.22 20.50 -11.08
C GLY A 129 -9.31 20.27 -12.59
N PRO A 130 -9.05 21.34 -13.41
CA PRO A 130 -9.24 21.30 -14.87
C PRO A 130 -8.39 20.24 -15.59
N GLN A 131 -7.24 19.91 -15.03
CA GLN A 131 -6.33 18.89 -15.56
C GLN A 131 -6.40 17.58 -14.75
N GLY A 132 -7.34 17.49 -13.80
CA GLY A 132 -7.53 16.34 -12.94
C GLY A 132 -8.04 15.12 -13.72
N ARG A 133 -7.65 13.94 -13.23
CA ARG A 133 -8.08 12.67 -13.86
C ARG A 133 -9.46 12.22 -13.40
N ALA A 134 -9.91 12.63 -12.21
CA ALA A 134 -11.17 12.20 -11.65
C ALA A 134 -12.40 12.80 -12.36
N PRO A 135 -12.42 14.08 -12.75
CA PRO A 135 -13.59 14.65 -13.42
C PRO A 135 -14.01 13.92 -14.70
N GLY A 136 -13.03 13.46 -15.47
CA GLY A 136 -13.29 12.72 -16.73
C GLY A 136 -13.55 11.22 -16.56
N ARG A 137 -13.78 10.73 -15.33
CA ARG A 137 -13.96 9.32 -15.04
C ARG A 137 -15.16 9.07 -14.14
N THR A 138 -15.91 8.01 -14.43
CA THR A 138 -17.00 7.55 -13.55
C THR A 138 -16.46 7.05 -12.23
N ASP A 139 -17.33 6.97 -11.21
CA ASP A 139 -16.96 6.45 -9.89
C ASP A 139 -16.43 5.02 -9.96
N GLY A 140 -17.03 4.18 -10.78
CA GLY A 140 -16.57 2.82 -11.02
C GLY A 140 -15.17 2.76 -11.62
N GLN A 141 -14.85 3.67 -12.55
CA GLN A 141 -13.50 3.75 -13.12
C GLN A 141 -12.46 4.18 -12.10
N VAL A 142 -12.79 5.13 -11.22
CA VAL A 142 -11.90 5.58 -10.14
C VAL A 142 -11.72 4.44 -9.13
N TYR A 143 -12.81 3.82 -8.69
CA TYR A 143 -12.79 2.67 -7.79
C TYR A 143 -11.92 1.54 -8.32
N LEU A 144 -12.10 1.11 -9.56
CA LEU A 144 -11.29 0.05 -10.18
C LEU A 144 -9.82 0.46 -10.35
N THR A 145 -9.55 1.75 -10.56
CA THR A 145 -8.17 2.26 -10.60
C THR A 145 -7.50 2.15 -9.24
N ILE A 146 -8.19 2.48 -8.15
CA ILE A 146 -7.69 2.29 -6.79
C ILE A 146 -7.46 0.80 -6.51
N ARG A 147 -8.44 -0.03 -6.83
CA ARG A 147 -8.42 -1.47 -6.57
C ARG A 147 -7.28 -2.19 -7.29
N LYS A 148 -7.11 -1.92 -8.59
CA LYS A 148 -6.16 -2.65 -9.46
C LYS A 148 -4.81 -1.96 -9.63
N GLY A 149 -4.74 -0.68 -9.29
CA GLY A 149 -3.63 0.15 -9.67
C GLY A 149 -3.65 0.54 -11.16
N LYS A 150 -2.76 1.43 -11.55
CA LYS A 150 -2.59 1.84 -12.95
C LYS A 150 -1.19 2.40 -13.19
N GLY A 151 -0.42 1.75 -14.04
CA GLY A 151 0.95 2.16 -14.34
C GLY A 151 1.83 2.12 -13.07
N ALA A 152 2.37 3.25 -12.64
CA ALA A 152 3.16 3.35 -11.42
C ALA A 152 2.33 3.35 -10.12
N MET A 153 1.01 3.56 -10.20
CA MET A 153 0.13 3.49 -9.04
C MET A 153 -0.10 2.03 -8.65
N PRO A 154 0.27 1.61 -7.44
CA PRO A 154 0.05 0.25 -6.98
C PRO A 154 -1.44 -0.05 -6.79
N ALA A 155 -1.78 -1.34 -6.75
CA ALA A 155 -3.10 -1.80 -6.34
C ALA A 155 -3.26 -1.67 -4.82
N TYR A 156 -4.40 -1.21 -4.37
CA TYR A 156 -4.70 -1.04 -2.93
C TYR A 156 -5.68 -2.07 -2.37
N SER A 157 -6.10 -3.03 -3.19
CA SER A 157 -7.03 -4.09 -2.77
C SER A 157 -6.53 -4.95 -1.59
N TRP A 158 -5.22 -5.00 -1.37
CA TRP A 158 -4.62 -5.70 -0.24
C TRP A 158 -4.69 -4.91 1.09
N ALA A 159 -4.79 -3.58 1.01
CA ALA A 159 -4.73 -2.69 2.16
C ALA A 159 -6.08 -2.07 2.53
N MET A 160 -6.98 -1.91 1.56
CA MET A 160 -8.26 -1.23 1.70
C MET A 160 -9.42 -2.19 1.50
N THR A 161 -10.43 -2.09 2.35
CA THR A 161 -11.72 -2.74 2.13
C THR A 161 -12.48 -2.11 0.97
N GLU A 162 -13.45 -2.83 0.43
CA GLU A 162 -14.31 -2.30 -0.62
C GLU A 162 -15.02 -1.00 -0.20
N GLN A 163 -15.53 -0.98 1.03
CA GLN A 163 -16.18 0.20 1.60
C GLN A 163 -15.23 1.40 1.71
N GLU A 164 -13.96 1.18 2.09
CA GLU A 164 -12.96 2.24 2.16
C GLU A 164 -12.59 2.78 0.78
N MET A 165 -12.48 1.92 -0.22
CA MET A 165 -12.24 2.38 -1.59
C MET A 165 -13.40 3.22 -2.11
N TRP A 166 -14.66 2.79 -1.91
CA TRP A 166 -15.84 3.57 -2.30
C TRP A 166 -15.98 4.88 -1.52
N SER A 167 -15.68 4.86 -0.21
CA SER A 167 -15.70 6.09 0.59
C SER A 167 -14.63 7.08 0.13
N THR A 168 -13.47 6.60 -0.28
CA THR A 168 -12.41 7.43 -0.88
C THR A 168 -12.86 8.05 -2.20
N VAL A 169 -13.54 7.29 -3.06
CA VAL A 169 -14.13 7.84 -4.29
C VAL A 169 -15.16 8.94 -3.97
N ALA A 170 -16.05 8.68 -3.03
CA ALA A 170 -17.06 9.68 -2.61
C ALA A 170 -16.40 10.95 -2.06
N TYR A 171 -15.39 10.81 -1.20
CA TYR A 171 -14.62 11.95 -0.67
C TYR A 171 -13.92 12.73 -1.80
N LEU A 172 -13.31 12.06 -2.77
CA LEU A 172 -12.66 12.70 -3.92
C LEU A 172 -13.65 13.58 -4.69
N ARG A 173 -14.93 13.20 -4.75
CA ARG A 173 -15.99 14.02 -5.40
C ARG A 173 -16.35 15.27 -4.63
N THR A 174 -16.06 15.34 -3.34
CA THR A 174 -16.26 16.55 -2.52
C THR A 174 -15.13 17.58 -2.67
N LEU A 175 -13.97 17.15 -3.14
CA LEU A 175 -12.84 18.05 -3.34
C LEU A 175 -13.12 19.04 -4.48
N PRO A 176 -12.60 20.28 -4.41
CA PRO A 176 -12.78 21.28 -5.47
C PRO A 176 -12.29 20.78 -6.81
N GLY A 177 -13.18 20.70 -7.80
CA GLY A 177 -12.87 20.18 -9.13
C GLY A 177 -12.73 18.66 -9.21
N GLY A 178 -13.24 17.94 -8.20
CA GLY A 178 -13.30 16.46 -8.20
C GLY A 178 -14.62 15.90 -8.77
N GLN A 179 -15.60 16.73 -9.02
CA GLN A 179 -16.91 16.32 -9.52
C GLN A 179 -16.79 15.66 -10.89
N TYR A 180 -17.60 14.64 -11.11
CA TYR A 180 -17.68 13.99 -12.42
C TYR A 180 -18.28 14.93 -13.45
N VAL A 181 -17.57 15.11 -14.55
CA VAL A 181 -18.06 15.82 -15.73
C VAL A 181 -18.24 14.79 -16.83
N PRO A 182 -19.46 14.49 -17.27
CA PRO A 182 -19.69 13.59 -18.38
C PRO A 182 -18.99 14.13 -19.63
N PRO A 183 -18.41 13.26 -20.47
CA PRO A 183 -17.89 13.70 -21.76
C PRO A 183 -19.04 14.38 -22.52
N THR A 184 -18.80 15.62 -22.92
CA THR A 184 -19.75 16.31 -23.80
C THR A 184 -19.88 15.44 -25.06
N GLU A 185 -21.08 14.95 -25.35
CA GLU A 185 -21.34 14.35 -26.63
C GLU A 185 -20.98 15.40 -27.69
N THR A 186 -19.87 15.14 -28.39
CA THR A 186 -19.58 15.88 -29.60
C THR A 186 -20.75 15.61 -30.52
N GLN A 187 -21.65 16.58 -30.60
CA GLN A 187 -22.71 16.59 -31.62
C GLN A 187 -22.07 16.33 -32.97
N PRO A 188 -22.71 15.50 -33.81
CA PRO A 188 -22.21 15.11 -35.11
C PRO A 188 -22.04 16.30 -36.06
#